data_06cd43047c25223cb5a1fb4a13b52971
#
_entry.id   06cd43047c25223cb5a1fb4a13b52971
#
_cell.length_a   1.000
_cell.length_b   1.000
_cell.length_c   1.000
_cell.angle_alpha   90.00
_cell.angle_beta   90.00
_cell.angle_gamma   90.00
#
_symmetry.space_group_name_H-M   'P 1'
#
loop_
_entity.id
_entity.type
_entity.pdbx_description
1 polymer ?
#
loop_
_entity_poly.entity_id
_entity_poly.type
_entity_poly.pdbx_seq_one_letter_code
_entity_poly.pdbx_strand_id
1 'polypeptide(L)'
;DSMTMGASVQWYAAESKSRERFPLFEYGVVLNDSTAERVLKGEWTWETGMNRNQITEAERIRDYGLMVVYSNWSYLKNRLPERRDYANYRLDWVAYVAGKRESRRLLGDYVLKEDDLVRHMTHEDASFAATWSIDLHEPDPANTISFPGNEYKATTRHTVIYPTAVPYRCLYSRNVDNLFMAGRNISTTHVALGSTRVMRTTGAMGEVVGMAASLCKEYGVTPRQVYFYHLDQLKRLMQKGVAKDGVEPTQKYNEGGWLNNPPTIK
;
A
#
# COMPACT_ATOMS: atom_id res chain seq x y z
N ASP A 1 -7.76 10.90 9.61
CA ASP A 1 -6.97 9.90 10.34
C ASP A 1 -5.61 10.48 10.67
N SER A 2 -5.18 10.32 11.92
CA SER A 2 -3.90 10.83 12.42
C SER A 2 -2.74 9.85 12.18
N MET A 3 -3.04 8.59 11.88
CA MET A 3 -2.05 7.55 11.60
C MET A 3 -1.94 7.31 10.10
N THR A 4 -0.72 7.07 9.63
CA THR A 4 -0.41 6.62 8.27
C THR A 4 0.48 5.38 8.35
N MET A 5 0.41 4.53 7.33
CA MET A 5 1.39 3.44 7.21
C MET A 5 2.77 4.03 6.95
N GLY A 6 3.78 3.43 7.56
CA GLY A 6 5.17 3.84 7.38
C GLY A 6 5.68 3.59 5.96
N ALA A 7 6.85 4.13 5.69
CA ALA A 7 7.59 3.83 4.47
C ALA A 7 8.58 2.69 4.72
N SER A 8 8.58 1.67 3.86
CA SER A 8 9.50 0.54 3.97
C SER A 8 10.86 0.88 3.45
N VAL A 9 11.90 0.50 4.20
CA VAL A 9 13.28 0.45 3.73
C VAL A 9 13.71 -1.00 3.64
N GLN A 10 13.54 -1.59 2.48
CA GLN A 10 13.91 -2.99 2.23
C GLN A 10 15.42 -3.11 2.03
N TRP A 11 15.97 -4.23 2.44
CA TRP A 11 17.38 -4.56 2.30
C TRP A 11 17.61 -6.06 2.34
N TYR A 12 18.75 -6.51 1.83
CA TYR A 12 19.19 -7.89 2.02
C TYR A 12 20.71 -8.00 2.07
N ALA A 13 21.15 -9.04 2.78
CA ALA A 13 22.53 -9.48 2.80
C ALA A 13 22.70 -10.70 1.90
N ALA A 14 23.85 -10.82 1.27
CA ALA A 14 24.24 -11.96 0.46
C ALA A 14 25.45 -12.67 1.05
N GLU A 15 25.49 -13.97 0.90
CA GLU A 15 26.65 -14.78 1.29
C GLU A 15 27.82 -14.53 0.33
N SER A 16 29.01 -14.44 0.89
CA SER A 16 30.29 -14.28 0.18
C SER A 16 31.18 -15.50 0.40
N LYS A 17 32.05 -15.77 -0.57
CA LYS A 17 33.04 -16.86 -0.47
C LYS A 17 34.12 -16.60 0.59
N SER A 18 34.26 -15.38 1.05
CA SER A 18 35.26 -14.95 2.01
C SER A 18 34.64 -14.12 3.13
N ARG A 19 35.43 -13.90 4.16
CA ARG A 19 35.01 -13.04 5.27
C ARG A 19 34.86 -11.60 4.78
N GLU A 20 33.70 -11.06 5.06
CA GLU A 20 33.33 -9.67 4.76
C GLU A 20 33.40 -8.81 6.02
N ARG A 21 33.94 -7.61 5.90
CA ARG A 21 33.97 -6.63 6.98
C ARG A 21 32.89 -5.58 6.76
N PHE A 22 32.37 -5.07 7.85
CA PHE A 22 31.49 -3.89 7.83
C PHE A 22 31.99 -2.93 8.92
N PRO A 23 32.07 -1.62 8.65
CA PRO A 23 32.55 -0.66 9.62
C PRO A 23 31.67 -0.61 10.86
N LEU A 24 32.26 -0.27 12.00
CA LEU A 24 31.51 0.08 13.18
C LEU A 24 30.79 1.43 12.92
N PHE A 25 29.47 1.41 12.97
CA PHE A 25 28.64 2.58 12.71
C PHE A 25 28.17 3.17 14.04
N GLU A 26 28.90 4.16 14.55
CA GLU A 26 28.71 4.71 15.90
C GLU A 26 27.70 5.86 15.95
N TYR A 27 27.38 6.46 14.81
CA TYR A 27 26.46 7.61 14.70
C TYR A 27 25.00 7.21 14.44
N GLY A 28 24.71 5.93 14.49
CA GLY A 28 23.42 5.38 14.16
C GLY A 28 22.49 5.19 15.35
N VAL A 29 21.50 4.35 15.16
CA VAL A 29 20.57 3.94 16.22
C VAL A 29 21.30 3.03 17.20
N VAL A 30 21.15 3.30 18.49
CA VAL A 30 21.75 2.47 19.54
C VAL A 30 20.95 1.19 19.70
N LEU A 31 21.57 0.08 19.36
CA LEU A 31 20.99 -1.27 19.45
C LEU A 31 21.71 -2.10 20.50
N ASN A 32 21.01 -3.10 21.02
CA ASN A 32 21.54 -4.11 21.93
C ASN A 32 21.04 -5.51 21.51
N ASP A 33 21.38 -6.54 22.28
CA ASP A 33 21.05 -7.94 21.94
C ASP A 33 19.53 -8.21 21.87
N SER A 34 18.70 -7.42 22.55
CA SER A 34 17.25 -7.55 22.55
C SER A 34 16.57 -6.74 21.45
N THR A 35 17.21 -5.69 20.93
CA THR A 35 16.64 -4.78 19.93
C THR A 35 17.21 -4.97 18.53
N ALA A 36 18.38 -5.63 18.42
CA ALA A 36 18.95 -5.96 17.12
C ALA A 36 18.18 -7.10 16.43
N GLU A 37 17.85 -6.90 15.17
CA GLU A 37 17.14 -7.88 14.36
C GLU A 37 18.11 -8.88 13.72
N ARG A 38 18.05 -10.15 14.17
CA ARG A 38 18.91 -11.25 13.70
C ARG A 38 18.43 -11.84 12.38
N VAL A 39 18.40 -11.02 11.34
CA VAL A 39 17.87 -11.38 10.01
C VAL A 39 18.89 -11.02 8.91
N LEU A 40 18.78 -11.67 7.77
CA LEU A 40 19.60 -11.40 6.59
C LEU A 40 18.89 -10.53 5.54
N LYS A 41 17.64 -10.17 5.80
CA LYS A 41 16.86 -9.27 4.97
C LYS A 41 15.82 -8.51 5.79
N GLY A 42 15.54 -7.30 5.39
CA GLY A 42 14.43 -6.50 5.87
C GLY A 42 13.38 -6.40 4.78
N GLU A 43 12.19 -6.88 5.08
CA GLU A 43 11.04 -6.85 4.18
C GLU A 43 10.15 -5.63 4.49
N TRP A 44 8.90 -5.69 4.10
CA TRP A 44 7.93 -4.59 4.26
C TRP A 44 7.55 -4.25 5.70
N THR A 45 7.92 -5.06 6.69
CA THR A 45 7.74 -4.75 8.12
C THR A 45 8.83 -3.84 8.68
N TRP A 46 9.90 -3.58 7.93
CA TRP A 46 10.89 -2.55 8.26
C TRP A 46 10.36 -1.20 7.78
N GLU A 47 9.63 -0.53 8.65
CA GLU A 47 8.89 0.69 8.33
C GLU A 47 9.24 1.83 9.27
N THR A 48 9.42 3.00 8.69
CA THR A 48 9.72 4.22 9.43
C THR A 48 8.71 5.32 9.14
N GLY A 49 8.53 6.22 10.07
CA GLY A 49 7.74 7.43 9.88
C GLY A 49 6.23 7.23 9.94
N MET A 50 5.73 6.23 10.69
CA MET A 50 4.29 6.00 10.86
C MET A 50 3.56 7.18 11.54
N ASN A 51 4.29 7.97 12.32
CA ASN A 51 3.81 9.16 13.02
C ASN A 51 4.24 10.48 12.36
N ARG A 52 4.76 10.43 11.14
CA ARG A 52 5.32 11.58 10.43
C ARG A 52 4.56 11.90 9.15
N ASN A 53 4.71 13.15 8.71
CA ASN A 53 4.15 13.55 7.43
C ASN A 53 4.94 12.93 6.28
N GLN A 54 4.33 11.96 5.60
CA GLN A 54 4.93 11.18 4.50
C GLN A 54 5.30 12.01 3.26
N ILE A 55 4.94 13.29 3.23
CA ILE A 55 5.21 14.19 2.10
C ILE A 55 6.32 15.17 2.46
N THR A 56 6.12 15.94 3.53
CA THR A 56 7.07 17.00 3.91
C THR A 56 8.31 16.47 4.61
N GLU A 57 8.24 15.28 5.21
CA GLU A 57 9.35 14.63 5.91
C GLU A 57 9.87 13.38 5.17
N ALA A 58 9.54 13.21 3.89
CA ALA A 58 9.88 12.00 3.13
C ALA A 58 11.37 11.66 3.15
N GLU A 59 12.24 12.66 2.98
CA GLU A 59 13.70 12.49 3.04
C GLU A 59 14.15 12.05 4.44
N ARG A 60 13.65 12.69 5.49
CA ARG A 60 13.97 12.33 6.88
C ARG A 60 13.53 10.90 7.22
N ILE A 61 12.35 10.50 6.73
CA ILE A 61 11.81 9.14 6.93
C ILE A 61 12.72 8.12 6.27
N ARG A 62 13.14 8.37 5.03
CA ARG A 62 14.09 7.52 4.29
C ARG A 62 15.45 7.45 5.01
N ASP A 63 16.01 8.59 5.35
CA ASP A 63 17.34 8.67 5.95
C ASP A 63 17.39 7.96 7.30
N TYR A 64 16.34 8.08 8.10
CA TYR A 64 16.22 7.32 9.33
C TYR A 64 16.13 5.82 9.06
N GLY A 65 15.36 5.39 8.07
CA GLY A 65 15.29 3.99 7.67
C GLY A 65 16.65 3.42 7.23
N LEU A 66 17.41 4.17 6.42
CA LEU A 66 18.77 3.80 6.05
C LEU A 66 19.68 3.71 7.27
N MET A 67 19.59 4.68 8.18
CA MET A 67 20.37 4.69 9.42
C MET A 67 20.08 3.45 10.27
N VAL A 68 18.82 3.04 10.40
CA VAL A 68 18.45 1.81 11.12
C VAL A 68 19.08 0.58 10.46
N VAL A 69 19.01 0.45 9.14
CA VAL A 69 19.58 -0.69 8.41
C VAL A 69 21.07 -0.79 8.66
N TYR A 70 21.80 0.31 8.50
CA TYR A 70 23.27 0.32 8.72
C TYR A 70 23.64 0.08 10.18
N SER A 71 22.87 0.61 11.13
CA SER A 71 23.10 0.36 12.56
C SER A 71 22.90 -1.11 12.91
N ASN A 72 21.81 -1.72 12.43
CA ASN A 72 21.54 -3.13 12.67
C ASN A 72 22.61 -4.02 12.05
N TRP A 73 22.95 -3.77 10.79
CA TRP A 73 23.98 -4.56 10.13
C TRP A 73 25.34 -4.41 10.81
N SER A 74 25.73 -3.19 11.21
CA SER A 74 26.94 -2.94 11.98
C SER A 74 26.95 -3.68 13.32
N TYR A 75 25.81 -3.71 14.01
CA TYR A 75 25.66 -4.44 15.27
C TYR A 75 25.87 -5.95 15.07
N LEU A 76 25.20 -6.55 14.09
CA LEU A 76 25.32 -7.98 13.75
C LEU A 76 26.77 -8.36 13.40
N LYS A 77 27.48 -7.50 12.69
CA LYS A 77 28.85 -7.77 12.24
C LYS A 77 29.91 -7.55 13.32
N ASN A 78 29.69 -6.66 14.27
CA ASN A 78 30.75 -6.19 15.16
C ASN A 78 30.50 -6.43 16.65
N ARG A 79 29.25 -6.36 17.10
CA ARG A 79 28.91 -6.35 18.55
C ARG A 79 28.13 -7.58 19.02
N LEU A 80 27.30 -8.17 18.14
CA LEU A 80 26.50 -9.33 18.50
C LEU A 80 27.41 -10.48 19.01
N PRO A 81 27.04 -11.19 20.09
CA PRO A 81 27.79 -12.38 20.53
C PRO A 81 28.00 -13.39 19.41
N GLU A 82 26.93 -13.67 18.62
CA GLU A 82 26.93 -14.60 17.49
C GLU A 82 27.43 -13.97 16.17
N ARG A 83 28.19 -12.87 16.21
CA ARG A 83 28.69 -12.17 15.01
C ARG A 83 29.47 -13.04 14.02
N ARG A 84 29.95 -14.21 14.47
CA ARG A 84 30.66 -15.17 13.60
C ARG A 84 29.73 -15.76 12.54
N ASP A 85 28.42 -15.89 12.84
CA ASP A 85 27.41 -16.42 11.93
C ASP A 85 27.21 -15.48 10.74
N TYR A 86 27.48 -14.19 10.92
CA TYR A 86 27.40 -13.17 9.89
C TYR A 86 28.75 -12.89 9.18
N ALA A 87 29.81 -13.60 9.54
CA ALA A 87 31.17 -13.26 9.08
C ALA A 87 31.31 -13.24 7.55
N ASN A 88 30.66 -14.20 6.86
CA ASN A 88 30.72 -14.35 5.41
C ASN A 88 29.56 -13.66 4.67
N TYR A 89 28.75 -12.84 5.35
CA TYR A 89 27.68 -12.08 4.72
C TYR A 89 28.11 -10.63 4.51
N ARG A 90 27.71 -10.07 3.36
CA ARG A 90 27.81 -8.65 3.08
C ARG A 90 26.41 -8.04 2.97
N LEU A 91 26.26 -6.79 3.35
CA LEU A 91 25.08 -6.01 3.01
C LEU A 91 25.13 -5.73 1.51
N ASP A 92 24.31 -6.44 0.74
CA ASP A 92 24.39 -6.46 -0.71
C ASP A 92 23.56 -5.39 -1.36
N TRP A 93 22.37 -5.15 -0.82
CA TRP A 93 21.47 -4.13 -1.33
C TRP A 93 20.65 -3.49 -0.22
N VAL A 94 20.42 -2.19 -0.34
CA VAL A 94 19.51 -1.40 0.49
C VAL A 94 18.70 -0.49 -0.43
N ALA A 95 17.39 -0.46 -0.25
CA ALA A 95 16.51 0.42 -1.01
C ALA A 95 16.83 1.89 -0.72
N TYR A 96 17.32 2.60 -1.71
CA TYR A 96 17.55 4.05 -1.61
C TYR A 96 16.25 4.84 -1.52
N VAL A 97 15.22 4.39 -2.21
CA VAL A 97 13.88 5.00 -2.18
C VAL A 97 13.03 4.23 -1.19
N ALA A 98 12.56 4.91 -0.15
CA ALA A 98 11.64 4.32 0.80
C ALA A 98 10.28 4.01 0.14
N GLY A 99 9.80 2.79 0.36
CA GLY A 99 8.54 2.30 -0.20
C GLY A 99 7.32 2.94 0.47
N LYS A 100 6.92 4.11 0.01
CA LYS A 100 5.75 4.82 0.52
C LYS A 100 4.46 4.09 0.15
N ARG A 101 3.64 3.78 1.13
CA ARG A 101 2.34 3.10 0.95
C ARG A 101 1.16 4.04 0.97
N GLU A 102 1.23 5.07 1.77
CA GLU A 102 0.16 6.00 2.04
C GLU A 102 0.68 7.43 2.02
N SER A 103 -0.12 8.36 1.49
CA SER A 103 0.14 9.79 1.57
C SER A 103 -1.19 10.56 1.41
N ARG A 104 -1.31 11.44 0.42
CA ARG A 104 -2.56 12.15 0.15
C ARG A 104 -3.61 11.22 -0.45
N ARG A 105 -4.81 11.30 0.09
CA ARG A 105 -6.05 10.78 -0.51
C ARG A 105 -6.88 11.99 -0.91
N LEU A 106 -7.41 11.94 -2.12
CA LEU A 106 -8.27 13.00 -2.65
C LEU A 106 -9.72 12.71 -2.26
N LEU A 107 -10.55 13.73 -2.23
CA LEU A 107 -11.95 13.58 -1.91
C LEU A 107 -12.78 13.46 -3.19
N GLY A 108 -13.47 12.33 -3.32
CA GLY A 108 -14.51 12.09 -4.31
C GLY A 108 -15.89 12.45 -3.77
N ASP A 109 -16.91 12.21 -4.53
CA ASP A 109 -18.32 12.34 -4.07
C ASP A 109 -18.71 11.26 -3.07
N TYR A 110 -17.96 10.17 -3.03
CA TYR A 110 -18.05 9.13 -2.02
C TYR A 110 -16.68 8.91 -1.38
N VAL A 111 -16.67 8.67 -0.07
CA VAL A 111 -15.46 8.26 0.68
C VAL A 111 -15.67 6.82 1.13
N LEU A 112 -14.92 5.89 0.54
CA LEU A 112 -14.99 4.48 0.91
C LEU A 112 -14.54 4.29 2.36
N LYS A 113 -15.32 3.52 3.13
CA LYS A 113 -15.10 3.24 4.55
C LYS A 113 -14.92 1.76 4.80
N GLU A 114 -14.45 1.42 5.99
CA GLU A 114 -14.33 0.03 6.45
C GLU A 114 -15.67 -0.71 6.37
N ASP A 115 -16.75 -0.07 6.82
CA ASP A 115 -18.09 -0.67 6.82
C ASP A 115 -18.53 -1.09 5.40
N ASP A 116 -18.18 -0.32 4.37
CA ASP A 116 -18.51 -0.67 2.99
C ASP A 116 -17.90 -2.01 2.59
N LEU A 117 -16.68 -2.26 3.03
CA LEU A 117 -15.93 -3.48 2.71
C LEU A 117 -16.37 -4.67 3.57
N VAL A 118 -16.53 -4.45 4.87
CA VAL A 118 -16.86 -5.52 5.83
C VAL A 118 -18.32 -5.97 5.68
N ARG A 119 -19.24 -5.05 5.39
CA ARG A 119 -20.67 -5.34 5.21
C ARG A 119 -21.05 -5.61 3.75
N HIS A 120 -20.08 -5.61 2.83
CA HIS A 120 -20.34 -5.82 1.39
C HIS A 120 -21.41 -4.89 0.83
N MET A 121 -21.27 -3.60 1.13
CA MET A 121 -22.25 -2.61 0.67
C MET A 121 -22.32 -2.59 -0.85
N THR A 122 -23.53 -2.56 -1.37
CA THR A 122 -23.78 -2.44 -2.79
C THR A 122 -23.99 -0.99 -3.18
N HIS A 123 -23.44 -0.60 -4.33
CA HIS A 123 -23.53 0.75 -4.87
C HIS A 123 -24.05 0.69 -6.29
N GLU A 124 -24.95 1.63 -6.66
CA GLU A 124 -25.48 1.70 -8.02
C GLU A 124 -24.37 1.95 -9.07
N ASP A 125 -23.31 2.64 -8.65
CA ASP A 125 -22.13 2.96 -9.44
C ASP A 125 -20.92 2.05 -9.12
N ALA A 126 -21.20 0.81 -8.70
CA ALA A 126 -20.17 -0.21 -8.49
C ALA A 126 -19.26 -0.33 -9.72
N SER A 127 -17.93 -0.26 -9.51
CA SER A 127 -16.99 -0.17 -10.62
C SER A 127 -15.95 -1.30 -10.61
N PHE A 128 -15.03 -1.34 -9.68
CA PHE A 128 -14.03 -2.41 -9.54
C PHE A 128 -14.21 -3.14 -8.21
N ALA A 129 -13.61 -4.31 -8.09
CA ALA A 129 -13.68 -5.08 -6.84
C ALA A 129 -12.40 -4.93 -6.01
N ALA A 130 -12.56 -4.60 -4.73
CA ALA A 130 -11.56 -4.80 -3.70
C ALA A 130 -11.59 -6.29 -3.29
N THR A 131 -10.47 -6.99 -3.43
CA THR A 131 -10.36 -8.44 -3.21
C THR A 131 -9.32 -8.81 -2.16
N TRP A 132 -8.56 -7.84 -1.67
CA TRP A 132 -7.55 -8.03 -0.66
C TRP A 132 -8.13 -7.78 0.72
N SER A 133 -7.70 -8.51 1.74
CA SER A 133 -8.05 -8.20 3.13
C SER A 133 -7.67 -6.75 3.45
N ILE A 134 -8.39 -6.14 4.40
CA ILE A 134 -7.93 -4.88 4.96
C ILE A 134 -6.64 -5.18 5.71
N ASP A 135 -5.53 -4.71 5.19
CA ASP A 135 -4.18 -4.95 5.67
C ASP A 135 -3.60 -3.63 6.19
N LEU A 136 -3.61 -3.49 7.51
CA LEU A 136 -3.10 -2.33 8.21
C LEU A 136 -1.74 -2.63 8.81
N HIS A 137 -0.84 -1.66 8.70
CA HIS A 137 0.47 -1.69 9.32
C HIS A 137 0.49 -0.69 10.47
N GLU A 138 0.79 -1.19 11.65
CA GLU A 138 0.85 -0.43 12.90
C GLU A 138 2.25 -0.54 13.49
N PRO A 139 2.72 0.43 14.30
CA PRO A 139 3.99 0.29 15.00
C PRO A 139 4.03 -1.01 15.81
N ASP A 140 5.12 -1.76 15.70
CA ASP A 140 5.32 -2.94 16.54
C ASP A 140 5.41 -2.51 18.02
N PRO A 141 4.62 -3.13 18.93
CA PRO A 141 4.58 -2.70 20.32
C PRO A 141 5.92 -2.78 21.06
N ALA A 142 6.72 -3.83 20.82
CA ALA A 142 8.03 -3.98 21.45
C ALA A 142 9.03 -2.95 20.90
N ASN A 143 8.92 -2.65 19.60
CA ASN A 143 9.71 -1.63 18.96
C ASN A 143 9.33 -0.22 19.45
N THR A 144 8.04 0.04 19.68
CA THR A 144 7.55 1.32 20.25
C THR A 144 8.09 1.54 21.68
N ILE A 145 8.14 0.49 22.50
CA ILE A 145 8.71 0.59 23.85
C ILE A 145 10.19 0.97 23.79
N SER A 146 10.94 0.37 22.86
CA SER A 146 12.38 0.58 22.73
C SER A 146 12.76 1.88 22.02
N PHE A 147 11.92 2.35 21.08
CA PHE A 147 12.19 3.49 20.21
C PHE A 147 10.97 4.41 20.06
N PRO A 148 10.44 4.97 21.15
CA PRO A 148 9.20 5.76 21.10
C PRO A 148 9.34 6.97 20.16
N GLY A 149 8.42 7.08 19.20
CA GLY A 149 8.42 8.14 18.18
C GLY A 149 9.47 7.98 17.06
N ASN A 150 10.27 6.93 17.13
CA ASN A 150 11.27 6.55 16.14
C ASN A 150 11.21 5.04 15.86
N GLU A 151 10.01 4.51 15.79
CA GLU A 151 9.75 3.13 15.44
C GLU A 151 10.25 2.84 14.03
N TYR A 152 10.79 1.65 13.84
CA TYR A 152 11.29 1.17 12.55
C TYR A 152 10.76 -0.22 12.18
N LYS A 153 9.88 -0.75 12.99
CA LYS A 153 9.18 -2.02 12.73
C LYS A 153 7.68 -1.82 12.81
N ALA A 154 6.99 -2.50 11.91
CA ALA A 154 5.55 -2.61 11.90
C ALA A 154 5.11 -4.04 12.19
N THR A 155 3.96 -4.16 12.80
CA THR A 155 3.14 -5.37 12.80
C THR A 155 1.97 -5.18 11.83
N THR A 156 1.43 -6.30 11.33
CA THR A 156 0.30 -6.27 10.40
C THR A 156 -0.96 -6.80 11.06
N ARG A 157 -2.07 -6.11 10.80
CA ARG A 157 -3.40 -6.55 11.21
C ARG A 157 -4.26 -6.75 9.97
N HIS A 158 -4.74 -7.97 9.78
CA HIS A 158 -5.59 -8.33 8.65
C HIS A 158 -7.05 -8.51 9.07
N THR A 159 -7.96 -7.83 8.39
CA THR A 159 -9.40 -8.10 8.46
C THR A 159 -9.82 -8.69 7.12
N VAL A 160 -10.23 -9.94 7.14
CA VAL A 160 -10.69 -10.65 5.94
C VAL A 160 -11.97 -10.01 5.42
N ILE A 161 -11.98 -9.70 4.13
CA ILE A 161 -13.17 -9.27 3.42
C ILE A 161 -13.42 -10.21 2.24
N TYR A 162 -14.65 -10.28 1.79
CA TYR A 162 -14.97 -10.88 0.49
C TYR A 162 -14.85 -9.82 -0.61
N PRO A 163 -14.74 -10.24 -1.90
CA PRO A 163 -14.71 -9.31 -3.01
C PRO A 163 -15.87 -8.33 -2.94
N THR A 164 -15.59 -7.05 -2.79
CA THR A 164 -16.58 -5.99 -2.59
C THR A 164 -16.41 -4.92 -3.65
N ALA A 165 -17.51 -4.54 -4.28
CA ALA A 165 -17.51 -3.51 -5.31
C ALA A 165 -17.27 -2.12 -4.71
N VAL A 166 -16.36 -1.37 -5.31
CA VAL A 166 -16.05 0.01 -4.94
C VAL A 166 -16.76 0.97 -5.90
N PRO A 167 -17.44 2.01 -5.38
CA PRO A 167 -18.20 2.93 -6.22
C PRO A 167 -17.29 3.80 -7.10
N TYR A 168 -17.74 4.07 -8.31
CA TYR A 168 -17.06 4.98 -9.26
C TYR A 168 -16.84 6.38 -8.67
N ARG A 169 -17.76 6.85 -7.82
CA ARG A 169 -17.65 8.14 -7.11
C ARG A 169 -16.41 8.26 -6.22
N CYS A 170 -15.66 7.19 -5.99
CA CYS A 170 -14.35 7.23 -5.33
C CYS A 170 -13.20 7.56 -6.29
N LEU A 171 -13.43 7.55 -7.62
CA LEU A 171 -12.41 7.63 -8.65
C LEU A 171 -12.28 8.99 -9.32
N TYR A 172 -13.07 9.99 -8.91
CA TYR A 172 -12.95 11.36 -9.41
C TYR A 172 -13.00 12.38 -8.29
N SER A 173 -12.40 13.54 -8.51
CA SER A 173 -12.36 14.61 -7.53
C SER A 173 -13.71 15.35 -7.46
N ARG A 174 -14.17 15.62 -6.24
CA ARG A 174 -15.41 16.40 -6.04
C ARG A 174 -15.24 17.91 -6.24
N ASN A 175 -14.02 18.41 -6.23
CA ASN A 175 -13.73 19.86 -6.27
C ASN A 175 -12.77 20.25 -7.41
N VAL A 176 -12.34 19.30 -8.24
CA VAL A 176 -11.58 19.56 -9.46
C VAL A 176 -12.29 18.81 -10.61
N ASP A 177 -12.93 19.56 -11.49
CA ASP A 177 -13.90 19.01 -12.45
C ASP A 177 -13.33 18.00 -13.44
N ASN A 178 -12.05 18.12 -13.82
CA ASN A 178 -11.40 17.29 -14.82
C ASN A 178 -10.35 16.36 -14.24
N LEU A 179 -10.48 15.96 -12.98
CA LEU A 179 -9.49 15.13 -12.29
C LEU A 179 -10.06 13.76 -11.94
N PHE A 180 -9.46 12.73 -12.49
CA PHE A 180 -9.62 11.34 -12.05
C PHE A 180 -8.57 10.93 -11.03
N MET A 181 -8.87 9.87 -10.30
CA MET A 181 -8.02 9.26 -9.29
C MET A 181 -7.98 7.74 -9.51
N ALA A 182 -6.79 7.19 -9.72
CA ALA A 182 -6.59 5.75 -9.81
C ALA A 182 -5.32 5.37 -9.05
N GLY A 183 -5.46 4.58 -8.00
CA GLY A 183 -4.35 4.20 -7.15
C GLY A 183 -4.59 4.48 -5.67
N ARG A 184 -3.51 4.66 -4.90
CA ARG A 184 -3.56 4.88 -3.45
C ARG A 184 -4.10 6.25 -3.04
N ASN A 185 -4.41 7.10 -3.99
CA ASN A 185 -4.93 8.45 -3.82
C ASN A 185 -6.45 8.56 -4.02
N ILE A 186 -7.15 7.46 -4.21
CA ILE A 186 -8.62 7.48 -4.35
C ILE A 186 -9.31 7.98 -3.07
N SER A 187 -10.58 8.27 -3.19
CA SER A 187 -11.40 8.75 -2.07
C SER A 187 -11.75 7.61 -1.11
N THR A 188 -10.94 7.45 -0.07
CA THR A 188 -11.06 6.36 0.90
C THR A 188 -10.54 6.78 2.28
N THR A 189 -11.01 6.12 3.34
CA THR A 189 -10.42 6.24 4.68
C THR A 189 -9.09 5.48 4.76
N HIS A 190 -8.31 5.73 5.81
CA HIS A 190 -7.08 4.98 6.10
C HIS A 190 -7.33 3.46 6.16
N VAL A 191 -8.38 3.05 6.88
CA VAL A 191 -8.70 1.63 7.06
C VAL A 191 -9.08 0.97 5.74
N ALA A 192 -9.99 1.57 4.97
CA ALA A 192 -10.41 1.01 3.67
C ALA A 192 -9.27 1.01 2.63
N LEU A 193 -8.31 1.94 2.73
CA LEU A 193 -7.10 1.94 1.91
C LEU A 193 -6.31 0.63 2.07
N GLY A 194 -6.31 0.02 3.25
CA GLY A 194 -5.65 -1.26 3.50
C GLY A 194 -6.02 -2.35 2.50
N SER A 195 -7.27 -2.34 2.00
CA SER A 195 -7.73 -3.29 0.99
C SER A 195 -7.48 -2.81 -0.45
N THR A 196 -7.61 -1.51 -0.71
CA THR A 196 -7.66 -0.99 -2.09
C THR A 196 -6.29 -0.60 -2.65
N ARG A 197 -5.25 -0.53 -1.82
CA ARG A 197 -3.89 -0.06 -2.20
C ARG A 197 -3.03 -1.04 -2.99
N VAL A 198 -3.43 -2.31 -3.09
CA VAL A 198 -2.62 -3.35 -3.74
C VAL A 198 -2.63 -3.23 -5.26
N MET A 199 -1.54 -3.65 -5.90
CA MET A 199 -1.29 -3.42 -7.33
C MET A 199 -2.42 -3.89 -8.25
N ARG A 200 -2.97 -5.08 -8.03
CA ARG A 200 -4.06 -5.60 -8.86
C ARG A 200 -5.31 -4.73 -8.78
N THR A 201 -5.68 -4.32 -7.59
CA THR A 201 -6.84 -3.45 -7.36
C THR A 201 -6.62 -2.08 -7.98
N THR A 202 -5.42 -1.50 -7.82
CA THR A 202 -5.10 -0.19 -8.44
C THR A 202 -5.02 -0.27 -9.96
N GLY A 203 -4.61 -1.42 -10.52
CA GLY A 203 -4.70 -1.67 -11.96
C GLY A 203 -6.13 -1.62 -12.47
N ALA A 204 -7.06 -2.28 -11.77
CA ALA A 204 -8.49 -2.25 -12.11
C ALA A 204 -9.09 -0.84 -12.03
N MET A 205 -8.67 -0.02 -11.07
CA MET A 205 -9.06 1.41 -11.02
C MET A 205 -8.64 2.14 -12.30
N GLY A 206 -7.42 1.89 -12.79
CA GLY A 206 -6.90 2.51 -14.02
C GLY A 206 -7.75 2.16 -15.23
N GLU A 207 -8.19 0.92 -15.35
CA GLU A 207 -9.05 0.48 -16.44
C GLU A 207 -10.41 1.19 -16.40
N VAL A 208 -11.05 1.27 -15.23
CA VAL A 208 -12.33 1.99 -15.06
C VAL A 208 -12.17 3.47 -15.39
N VAL A 209 -11.11 4.10 -14.89
CA VAL A 209 -10.81 5.51 -15.18
C VAL A 209 -10.57 5.73 -16.66
N GLY A 210 -9.85 4.84 -17.35
CA GLY A 210 -9.66 4.89 -18.81
C GLY A 210 -10.99 4.83 -19.57
N MET A 211 -11.87 3.92 -19.20
CA MET A 211 -13.23 3.82 -19.78
C MET A 211 -14.04 5.09 -19.55
N ALA A 212 -14.06 5.60 -18.31
CA ALA A 212 -14.75 6.85 -17.99
C ALA A 212 -14.18 8.06 -18.73
N ALA A 213 -12.85 8.14 -18.87
CA ALA A 213 -12.20 9.20 -19.62
C ALA A 213 -12.56 9.17 -21.12
N SER A 214 -12.74 7.97 -21.70
CA SER A 214 -13.22 7.85 -23.08
C SER A 214 -14.63 8.45 -23.25
N LEU A 215 -15.53 8.20 -22.29
CA LEU A 215 -16.86 8.82 -22.29
C LEU A 215 -16.80 10.33 -22.08
N CYS A 216 -15.91 10.81 -21.21
CA CYS A 216 -15.70 12.26 -21.06
C CYS A 216 -15.32 12.91 -22.41
N LYS A 217 -14.43 12.27 -23.16
CA LYS A 217 -13.99 12.76 -24.46
C LYS A 217 -15.10 12.67 -25.51
N GLU A 218 -15.83 11.55 -25.55
CA GLU A 218 -16.89 11.29 -26.52
C GLU A 218 -18.06 12.28 -26.38
N TYR A 219 -18.47 12.53 -25.14
CA TYR A 219 -19.67 13.35 -24.85
C TYR A 219 -19.36 14.80 -24.41
N GLY A 220 -18.08 15.16 -24.29
CA GLY A 220 -17.68 16.50 -23.83
C GLY A 220 -18.07 16.79 -22.38
N VAL A 221 -18.03 15.77 -21.51
CA VAL A 221 -18.52 15.83 -20.11
C VAL A 221 -17.38 15.67 -19.10
N THR A 222 -17.63 16.09 -17.86
CA THR A 222 -16.69 15.90 -16.74
C THR A 222 -16.79 14.48 -16.15
N PRO A 223 -15.76 14.01 -15.39
CA PRO A 223 -15.84 12.77 -14.64
C PRO A 223 -17.10 12.60 -13.80
N ARG A 224 -17.52 13.65 -13.09
CA ARG A 224 -18.76 13.65 -12.30
C ARG A 224 -20.01 13.49 -13.17
N GLN A 225 -20.03 14.14 -14.34
CA GLN A 225 -21.17 14.04 -15.27
C GLN A 225 -21.29 12.66 -15.89
N VAL A 226 -20.21 11.87 -15.97
CA VAL A 226 -20.30 10.45 -16.36
C VAL A 226 -21.16 9.68 -15.35
N TYR A 227 -21.01 9.92 -14.05
CA TYR A 227 -21.87 9.32 -13.05
C TYR A 227 -23.35 9.68 -13.26
N PHE A 228 -23.66 10.95 -13.47
CA PHE A 228 -25.05 11.40 -13.56
C PHE A 228 -25.75 11.06 -14.89
N TYR A 229 -25.01 11.06 -15.99
CA TYR A 229 -25.64 11.01 -17.33
C TYR A 229 -25.19 9.82 -18.18
N HIS A 230 -24.07 9.18 -17.84
CA HIS A 230 -23.46 8.13 -18.66
C HIS A 230 -23.06 6.88 -17.85
N LEU A 231 -23.65 6.67 -16.67
CA LEU A 231 -23.32 5.53 -15.82
C LEU A 231 -23.60 4.19 -16.52
N ASP A 232 -24.70 4.09 -17.24
CA ASP A 232 -25.06 2.87 -17.99
C ASP A 232 -24.07 2.58 -19.14
N GLN A 233 -23.57 3.63 -19.80
CA GLN A 233 -22.51 3.47 -20.80
C GLN A 233 -21.23 2.97 -20.14
N LEU A 234 -20.83 3.53 -19.00
CA LEU A 234 -19.68 3.08 -18.25
C LEU A 234 -19.83 1.61 -17.81
N LYS A 235 -21.01 1.23 -17.30
CA LYS A 235 -21.30 -0.17 -16.93
C LYS A 235 -21.15 -1.12 -18.12
N ARG A 236 -21.64 -0.74 -19.30
CA ARG A 236 -21.46 -1.55 -20.53
C ARG A 236 -20.00 -1.68 -20.94
N LEU A 237 -19.19 -0.61 -20.82
CA LEU A 237 -17.76 -0.69 -21.08
C LEU A 237 -17.07 -1.62 -20.09
N MET A 238 -17.40 -1.53 -18.80
CA MET A 238 -16.85 -2.41 -17.77
C MET A 238 -17.23 -3.87 -17.99
N GLN A 239 -18.47 -4.17 -18.42
CA GLN A 239 -18.92 -5.52 -18.76
C GLN A 239 -18.17 -6.10 -19.97
N LYS A 240 -17.94 -5.26 -20.98
CA LYS A 240 -17.11 -5.64 -22.15
C LYS A 240 -15.67 -5.91 -21.75
N GLY A 241 -15.17 -5.20 -20.75
CA GLY A 241 -13.79 -5.28 -20.27
C GLY A 241 -12.79 -4.68 -21.24
N VAL A 242 -11.50 -4.81 -20.86
CA VAL A 242 -10.36 -4.41 -21.71
C VAL A 242 -9.83 -5.67 -22.37
N ALA A 243 -10.03 -5.79 -23.68
CA ALA A 243 -9.45 -6.85 -24.47
C ALA A 243 -8.28 -6.30 -25.30
N LYS A 244 -7.20 -7.06 -25.34
CA LYS A 244 -6.16 -6.95 -26.35
C LYS A 244 -6.53 -7.92 -27.48
N ASP A 245 -6.25 -7.57 -28.73
CA ASP A 245 -6.54 -8.42 -29.87
C ASP A 245 -6.09 -9.85 -29.64
N GLY A 246 -7.02 -10.81 -29.70
CA GLY A 246 -6.79 -12.23 -29.48
C GLY A 246 -6.58 -12.67 -28.03
N VAL A 247 -6.80 -11.78 -27.07
CA VAL A 247 -6.70 -12.10 -25.63
C VAL A 247 -8.03 -11.77 -24.95
N GLU A 248 -8.66 -12.77 -24.38
CA GLU A 248 -9.85 -12.57 -23.55
C GLU A 248 -9.52 -11.75 -22.30
N PRO A 249 -10.38 -10.81 -21.90
CA PRO A 249 -10.19 -10.08 -20.66
C PRO A 249 -10.14 -11.06 -19.47
N THR A 250 -9.12 -10.95 -18.66
CA THR A 250 -8.96 -11.79 -17.46
C THR A 250 -9.71 -11.24 -16.25
N GLN A 251 -10.20 -10.00 -16.34
CA GLN A 251 -10.91 -9.32 -15.26
C GLN A 251 -12.35 -9.04 -15.65
N LYS A 252 -13.25 -9.38 -14.75
CA LYS A 252 -14.67 -9.09 -14.86
C LYS A 252 -15.07 -8.04 -13.83
N TYR A 253 -15.85 -7.06 -14.27
CA TYR A 253 -16.31 -5.96 -13.44
C TYR A 253 -17.73 -6.23 -12.97
N ASN A 254 -17.92 -6.27 -11.66
CA ASN A 254 -19.24 -6.48 -11.05
C ASN A 254 -20.04 -7.68 -11.61
N GLU A 255 -19.34 -8.61 -12.21
CA GLU A 255 -19.93 -9.86 -12.65
C GLU A 255 -19.72 -10.94 -11.59
N GLY A 256 -20.73 -11.74 -11.43
CA GLY A 256 -20.66 -12.96 -10.65
C GLY A 256 -21.31 -12.90 -9.28
N GLY A 257 -21.55 -14.08 -8.75
CA GLY A 257 -22.34 -14.33 -7.56
C GLY A 257 -21.79 -13.71 -6.27
N TRP A 258 -20.51 -13.41 -6.21
CA TRP A 258 -19.87 -12.85 -5.03
C TRP A 258 -20.35 -11.42 -4.73
N LEU A 259 -20.46 -10.59 -5.74
CA LEU A 259 -20.90 -9.20 -5.58
C LEU A 259 -22.40 -9.10 -5.37
N ASN A 260 -23.15 -10.01 -6.00
CA ASN A 260 -24.61 -10.06 -5.93
C ASN A 260 -25.13 -11.01 -4.85
N ASN A 261 -24.37 -12.03 -4.50
CA ASN A 261 -24.68 -13.02 -3.48
C ASN A 261 -23.42 -13.33 -2.66
N PRO A 262 -23.00 -12.45 -1.74
CA PRO A 262 -21.87 -12.75 -0.88
C PRO A 262 -22.20 -14.02 -0.06
N PRO A 263 -21.26 -14.94 0.15
CA PRO A 263 -21.50 -16.10 0.96
C PRO A 263 -21.91 -15.66 2.36
N THR A 264 -22.93 -16.27 2.88
CA THR A 264 -23.37 -16.06 4.25
C THR A 264 -22.21 -16.48 5.17
N ILE A 265 -21.70 -15.55 5.95
CA ILE A 265 -20.71 -15.87 6.98
C ILE A 265 -21.42 -16.75 8.01
N LYS A 266 -20.98 -18.00 8.14
CA LYS A 266 -21.43 -18.88 9.20
C LYS A 266 -20.64 -18.62 10.46
#